data_b360405e090dda69fce4672c1ac31680
#
_entry.id   b360405e090dda69fce4672c1ac31680
#
_cell.length_a   1.000
_cell.length_b   1.000
_cell.length_c   1.000
_cell.angle_alpha   90.00
_cell.angle_beta   90.00
_cell.angle_gamma   90.00
#
_symmetry.space_group_name_H-M   'P 1'
#
loop_
_entity.id
_entity.type
_entity.pdbx_description
1 polymer ?
#
loop_
_entity_poly.entity_id
_entity_poly.type
_entity_poly.pdbx_seq_one_letter_code
_entity_poly.pdbx_strand_id
1 'polypeptide(L)'
;MLPQSGAYAEKADREKPVNVESDRVTVDDAKQLTLFEGKVVLTQGTMVIRGDRMEVRQDKEGFKHGTVWGKQAYFKQKRDGTNELIEGWGDRIEYDSRADKVQLFTLAAMKKGEDDVAGDYISYDALTEFFQVIGGGAKAATANNPEGRVRTVLQPKTKATPVPPASPQSLPLKAAEGLSAPRETPVTPR
;
A
#
# COMPACT_ATOMS: atom_id res chain seq x y z
N MET A 1 17.77 -11.97 23.93
CA MET A 1 17.77 -11.91 22.45
C MET A 1 16.32 -11.91 22.03
N LEU A 2 15.77 -10.77 21.67
CA LEU A 2 14.42 -10.64 21.16
C LEU A 2 14.49 -10.87 19.64
N PRO A 3 13.62 -11.68 19.04
CA PRO A 3 13.58 -11.80 17.59
C PRO A 3 13.12 -10.47 17.01
N GLN A 4 13.94 -9.86 16.16
CA GLN A 4 13.49 -8.78 15.31
C GLN A 4 12.48 -9.36 14.32
N SER A 5 11.21 -9.07 14.54
CA SER A 5 10.17 -9.27 13.54
C SER A 5 10.41 -8.24 12.43
N GLY A 6 11.29 -8.58 11.50
CA GLY A 6 11.51 -7.80 10.30
C GLY A 6 10.20 -7.75 9.48
N ALA A 7 9.87 -6.59 9.01
CA ALA A 7 8.70 -6.28 8.20
C ALA A 7 8.68 -7.11 6.90
N TYR A 8 7.67 -7.97 6.75
CA TYR A 8 7.52 -8.90 5.62
C TYR A 8 6.17 -8.78 4.91
N ALA A 9 5.53 -7.60 4.91
CA ALA A 9 4.17 -7.51 4.36
C ALA A 9 4.14 -7.68 2.83
N GLU A 10 5.05 -7.06 2.10
CA GLU A 10 5.10 -7.11 0.64
C GLU A 10 5.68 -8.44 0.11
N LYS A 11 6.68 -8.99 0.79
CA LYS A 11 7.15 -10.36 0.53
C LYS A 11 6.05 -11.39 0.76
N ALA A 12 5.19 -11.16 1.75
CA ALA A 12 4.03 -12.00 2.00
C ALA A 12 2.98 -11.93 0.89
N ASP A 13 2.84 -10.79 0.18
CA ASP A 13 1.91 -10.66 -0.94
C ASP A 13 2.36 -11.49 -2.15
N ARG A 14 3.65 -11.62 -2.41
CA ARG A 14 4.20 -12.41 -3.52
C ARG A 14 3.91 -13.91 -3.40
N GLU A 15 3.77 -14.41 -2.19
CA GLU A 15 3.42 -15.80 -1.91
C GLU A 15 1.92 -16.07 -2.03
N LYS A 16 1.11 -15.02 -2.19
CA LYS A 16 -0.33 -15.16 -2.37
C LYS A 16 -0.68 -15.54 -3.81
N PRO A 17 -1.76 -16.30 -4.01
CA PRO A 17 -2.23 -16.61 -5.36
C PRO A 17 -2.58 -15.32 -6.11
N VAL A 18 -2.26 -15.31 -7.40
CA VAL A 18 -2.69 -14.27 -8.33
C VAL A 18 -4.09 -14.64 -8.83
N ASN A 19 -5.06 -13.78 -8.60
CA ASN A 19 -6.41 -13.91 -9.14
C ASN A 19 -6.61 -12.85 -10.21
N VAL A 20 -7.18 -13.21 -11.36
CA VAL A 20 -7.51 -12.29 -12.43
C VAL A 20 -8.95 -12.50 -12.85
N GLU A 21 -9.72 -11.42 -12.89
CA GLU A 21 -11.08 -11.36 -13.39
C GLU A 21 -11.09 -10.53 -14.67
N SER A 22 -11.86 -10.97 -15.69
CA SER A 22 -12.01 -10.27 -16.98
C SER A 22 -13.24 -10.82 -17.73
N ASP A 23 -13.68 -10.09 -18.75
CA ASP A 23 -14.79 -10.56 -19.61
C ASP A 23 -14.33 -11.68 -20.55
N ARG A 24 -13.04 -11.71 -20.93
CA ARG A 24 -12.44 -12.73 -21.80
C ARG A 24 -11.01 -13.03 -21.43
N VAL A 25 -10.61 -14.28 -21.58
CA VAL A 25 -9.22 -14.73 -21.47
C VAL A 25 -8.82 -15.52 -22.71
N THR A 26 -7.61 -15.30 -23.22
CA THR A 26 -6.97 -16.10 -24.27
C THR A 26 -5.59 -16.52 -23.79
N VAL A 27 -5.29 -17.82 -23.89
CA VAL A 27 -4.01 -18.40 -23.44
C VAL A 27 -3.29 -18.94 -24.68
N ASP A 28 -2.05 -18.54 -24.88
CA ASP A 28 -1.12 -19.08 -25.90
C ASP A 28 0.08 -19.69 -25.15
N ASP A 29 -0.01 -20.97 -24.89
CA ASP A 29 1.02 -21.72 -24.14
C ASP A 29 2.34 -21.78 -24.89
N ALA A 30 2.29 -21.79 -26.25
CA ALA A 30 3.50 -21.84 -27.07
C ALA A 30 4.32 -20.54 -26.93
N LYS A 31 3.65 -19.42 -26.70
CA LYS A 31 4.28 -18.11 -26.48
C LYS A 31 4.39 -17.72 -25.00
N GLN A 32 3.91 -18.56 -24.10
CA GLN A 32 3.82 -18.27 -22.66
C GLN A 32 3.13 -16.92 -22.40
N LEU A 33 2.05 -16.68 -23.14
CA LEU A 33 1.29 -15.43 -23.15
C LEU A 33 -0.16 -15.67 -22.76
N THR A 34 -0.64 -14.91 -21.82
CA THR A 34 -2.06 -14.84 -21.46
C THR A 34 -2.57 -13.41 -21.67
N LEU A 35 -3.66 -13.31 -22.40
CA LEU A 35 -4.35 -12.05 -22.68
C LEU A 35 -5.71 -12.05 -21.94
N PHE A 36 -5.95 -11.01 -21.15
CA PHE A 36 -7.20 -10.71 -20.49
C PHE A 36 -7.82 -9.47 -21.11
N GLU A 37 -9.11 -9.48 -21.39
CA GLU A 37 -9.82 -8.38 -22.05
C GLU A 37 -11.15 -8.09 -21.33
N GLY A 38 -11.46 -6.82 -21.17
CA GLY A 38 -12.68 -6.29 -20.58
C GLY A 38 -12.69 -6.29 -19.05
N LYS A 39 -12.74 -5.09 -18.46
CA LYS A 39 -12.86 -4.85 -17.02
C LYS A 39 -11.88 -5.67 -16.18
N VAL A 40 -10.63 -5.73 -16.60
CA VAL A 40 -9.62 -6.58 -15.98
C VAL A 40 -9.31 -6.11 -14.57
N VAL A 41 -9.34 -7.05 -13.62
CA VAL A 41 -8.93 -6.84 -12.23
C VAL A 41 -7.99 -7.98 -11.83
N LEU A 42 -6.73 -7.63 -11.53
CA LEU A 42 -5.76 -8.55 -10.93
C LEU A 42 -5.64 -8.24 -9.45
N THR A 43 -5.62 -9.28 -8.63
CA THR A 43 -5.35 -9.18 -7.20
C THR A 43 -4.30 -10.19 -6.76
N GLN A 44 -3.34 -9.74 -5.93
CA GLN A 44 -2.36 -10.60 -5.26
C GLN A 44 -2.05 -10.01 -3.89
N GLY A 45 -2.55 -10.63 -2.83
CA GLY A 45 -2.45 -10.05 -1.49
C GLY A 45 -3.10 -8.67 -1.41
N THR A 46 -2.32 -7.64 -1.10
CA THR A 46 -2.76 -6.24 -1.06
C THR A 46 -2.65 -5.53 -2.40
N MET A 47 -1.91 -6.12 -3.36
CA MET A 47 -1.77 -5.57 -4.70
C MET A 47 -3.06 -5.72 -5.50
N VAL A 48 -3.47 -4.65 -6.15
CA VAL A 48 -4.60 -4.60 -7.08
C VAL A 48 -4.18 -3.84 -8.32
N ILE A 49 -4.42 -4.43 -9.50
CA ILE A 49 -4.22 -3.77 -10.80
C ILE A 49 -5.53 -3.84 -11.58
N ARG A 50 -5.92 -2.73 -12.19
CA ARG A 50 -7.15 -2.63 -12.99
C ARG A 50 -6.87 -1.98 -14.33
N GLY A 51 -7.58 -2.44 -15.35
CA GLY A 51 -7.54 -1.87 -16.70
C GLY A 51 -8.57 -2.45 -17.63
N ASP A 52 -8.51 -2.07 -18.89
CA ASP A 52 -9.41 -2.57 -19.95
C ASP A 52 -8.86 -3.84 -20.60
N ARG A 53 -7.53 -3.97 -20.63
CA ARG A 53 -6.79 -5.09 -21.20
C ARG A 53 -5.53 -5.35 -20.41
N MET A 54 -5.19 -6.62 -20.21
CA MET A 54 -3.93 -7.04 -19.57
C MET A 54 -3.28 -8.15 -20.38
N GLU A 55 -1.97 -8.05 -20.58
CA GLU A 55 -1.12 -9.07 -21.16
C GLU A 55 -0.14 -9.55 -20.10
N VAL A 56 -0.08 -10.85 -19.87
CA VAL A 56 0.86 -11.47 -18.92
C VAL A 56 1.76 -12.42 -19.70
N ARG A 57 3.06 -12.19 -19.64
CA ARG A 57 4.09 -13.10 -20.13
C ARG A 57 4.80 -13.75 -18.98
N GLN A 58 5.05 -15.05 -19.08
CA GLN A 58 5.82 -15.79 -18.11
C GLN A 58 7.14 -16.21 -18.76
N ASP A 59 8.26 -16.00 -18.09
CA ASP A 59 9.55 -16.50 -18.54
C ASP A 59 9.76 -17.97 -18.13
N LYS A 60 10.87 -18.56 -18.59
CA LYS A 60 11.21 -19.97 -18.32
C LYS A 60 11.48 -20.26 -16.84
N GLU A 61 11.74 -19.23 -16.04
CA GLU A 61 12.01 -19.31 -14.61
C GLU A 61 10.75 -19.07 -13.76
N GLY A 62 9.62 -18.80 -14.42
CA GLY A 62 8.31 -18.60 -13.76
C GLY A 62 8.01 -17.17 -13.36
N PHE A 63 8.91 -16.21 -13.62
CA PHE A 63 8.64 -14.79 -13.37
C PHE A 63 7.65 -14.24 -14.40
N LYS A 64 6.82 -13.34 -13.96
CA LYS A 64 5.77 -12.76 -14.77
C LYS A 64 6.04 -11.30 -15.06
N HIS A 65 5.84 -10.93 -16.32
CA HIS A 65 5.79 -9.55 -16.76
C HIS A 65 4.37 -9.24 -17.22
N GLY A 66 3.73 -8.29 -16.56
CA GLY A 66 2.37 -7.86 -16.86
C GLY A 66 2.36 -6.48 -17.48
N THR A 67 1.59 -6.30 -18.57
CA THR A 67 1.30 -4.98 -19.13
C THR A 67 -0.20 -4.77 -19.13
N VAL A 68 -0.64 -3.66 -18.56
CA VAL A 68 -2.05 -3.29 -18.44
C VAL A 68 -2.30 -1.98 -19.16
N TRP A 69 -3.37 -1.92 -19.94
CA TRP A 69 -3.85 -0.73 -20.62
C TRP A 69 -5.25 -0.37 -20.14
N GLY A 70 -5.53 0.93 -20.06
CA GLY A 70 -6.86 1.46 -19.73
C GLY A 70 -6.93 2.96 -19.95
N LYS A 71 -8.12 3.51 -19.93
CA LYS A 71 -8.32 4.97 -19.87
C LYS A 71 -8.19 5.43 -18.41
N GLN A 72 -6.95 5.44 -17.99
CA GLN A 72 -6.28 5.34 -16.72
C GLN A 72 -6.42 3.93 -16.12
N ALA A 73 -5.46 3.07 -16.47
CA ALA A 73 -5.18 1.87 -15.69
C ALA A 73 -4.77 2.28 -14.27
N TYR A 74 -5.04 1.43 -13.31
CA TYR A 74 -4.85 1.70 -11.88
C TYR A 74 -4.02 0.60 -11.22
N PHE A 75 -3.09 1.01 -10.38
CA PHE A 75 -2.28 0.15 -9.51
C PHE A 75 -2.46 0.58 -8.05
N LYS A 76 -2.52 -0.37 -7.15
CA LYS A 76 -2.50 -0.15 -5.71
C LYS A 76 -1.76 -1.28 -5.02
N GLN A 77 -0.96 -0.95 -4.01
CA GLN A 77 -0.28 -1.91 -3.14
C GLN A 77 -0.03 -1.29 -1.77
N LYS A 78 -0.03 -2.12 -0.73
CA LYS A 78 0.38 -1.70 0.60
C LYS A 78 1.91 -1.77 0.70
N ARG A 79 2.52 -0.72 1.22
CA ARG A 79 3.97 -0.65 1.42
C ARG A 79 4.40 -1.56 2.57
N ASP A 80 5.55 -2.20 2.39
CA ASP A 80 6.13 -3.08 3.40
C ASP A 80 6.33 -2.39 4.75
N GLY A 81 6.03 -3.11 5.83
CA GLY A 81 6.26 -2.66 7.19
C GLY A 81 5.40 -1.48 7.65
N THR A 82 4.49 -0.99 6.83
CA THR A 82 3.62 0.15 7.15
C THR A 82 2.16 -0.14 6.81
N ASN A 83 1.25 0.76 7.16
CA ASN A 83 -0.13 0.76 6.68
C ASN A 83 -0.34 1.72 5.50
N GLU A 84 0.75 2.28 4.98
CA GLU A 84 0.72 3.24 3.89
C GLU A 84 0.42 2.53 2.57
N LEU A 85 -0.43 3.15 1.76
CA LEU A 85 -0.76 2.66 0.41
C LEU A 85 0.05 3.43 -0.61
N ILE A 86 0.49 2.71 -1.64
CA ILE A 86 0.99 3.27 -2.88
C ILE A 86 -0.10 3.05 -3.93
N GLU A 87 -0.49 4.10 -4.60
CA GLU A 87 -1.49 4.09 -5.67
C GLU A 87 -0.90 4.74 -6.91
N GLY A 88 -1.19 4.18 -8.08
CA GLY A 88 -0.63 4.67 -9.34
C GLY A 88 -1.67 4.64 -10.46
N TRP A 89 -1.56 5.59 -11.37
CA TRP A 89 -2.43 5.73 -12.55
C TRP A 89 -1.58 6.01 -13.78
N GLY A 90 -2.03 5.55 -14.93
CA GLY A 90 -1.44 5.81 -16.23
C GLY A 90 -2.26 5.11 -17.32
N ASP A 91 -2.11 5.52 -18.58
CA ASP A 91 -2.79 4.84 -19.70
C ASP A 91 -2.23 3.42 -19.92
N ARG A 92 -0.99 3.21 -19.48
CA ARG A 92 -0.34 1.90 -19.46
C ARG A 92 0.43 1.72 -18.16
N ILE A 93 0.33 0.53 -17.60
CA ILE A 93 1.08 0.08 -16.42
C ILE A 93 1.85 -1.17 -16.79
N GLU A 94 3.14 -1.22 -16.47
CA GLU A 94 3.96 -2.42 -16.57
C GLU A 94 4.41 -2.85 -15.17
N TYR A 95 4.31 -4.15 -14.90
CA TYR A 95 4.77 -4.77 -13.67
C TYR A 95 5.72 -5.92 -13.98
N ASP A 96 6.88 -5.88 -13.37
CA ASP A 96 7.89 -6.94 -13.41
C ASP A 96 8.00 -7.61 -12.04
N SER A 97 7.58 -8.88 -11.95
CA SER A 97 7.58 -9.63 -10.70
C SER A 97 8.98 -10.05 -10.23
N ARG A 98 9.99 -10.07 -11.13
CA ARG A 98 11.37 -10.37 -10.77
C ARG A 98 12.03 -9.18 -10.08
N ALA A 99 11.86 -8.01 -10.66
CA ALA A 99 12.43 -6.76 -10.16
C ALA A 99 11.54 -6.09 -9.10
N ASP A 100 10.30 -6.58 -8.91
CA ASP A 100 9.28 -5.92 -8.12
C ASP A 100 9.11 -4.44 -8.48
N LYS A 101 8.97 -4.21 -9.76
CA LYS A 101 9.00 -2.88 -10.35
C LYS A 101 7.70 -2.58 -11.04
N VAL A 102 7.14 -1.41 -10.74
CA VAL A 102 5.97 -0.84 -11.42
C VAL A 102 6.41 0.35 -12.25
N GLN A 103 5.94 0.42 -13.48
CA GLN A 103 6.16 1.54 -14.39
C GLN A 103 4.83 2.04 -14.92
N LEU A 104 4.60 3.34 -14.82
CA LEU A 104 3.38 4.02 -15.25
C LEU A 104 3.74 4.92 -16.43
N PHE A 105 2.95 4.86 -17.48
CA PHE A 105 3.20 5.58 -18.72
C PHE A 105 1.99 6.41 -19.12
N THR A 106 2.25 7.58 -19.67
CA THR A 106 1.29 8.53 -20.22
C THR A 106 0.30 9.04 -19.16
N LEU A 107 0.38 10.33 -18.89
CA LEU A 107 -0.39 10.97 -17.82
C LEU A 107 -0.23 10.23 -16.48
N ALA A 108 0.99 9.81 -16.21
CA ALA A 108 1.32 9.04 -15.02
C ALA A 108 1.13 9.87 -13.75
N ALA A 109 0.47 9.31 -12.77
CA ALA A 109 0.34 9.88 -11.45
C ALA A 109 0.57 8.78 -10.39
N MET A 110 1.13 9.15 -9.25
CA MET A 110 1.32 8.25 -8.13
C MET A 110 1.10 8.97 -6.81
N LYS A 111 0.46 8.28 -5.89
CA LYS A 111 0.24 8.71 -4.53
C LYS A 111 0.92 7.75 -3.57
N LYS A 112 1.68 8.29 -2.60
CA LYS A 112 2.32 7.54 -1.53
C LYS A 112 1.93 8.17 -0.20
N GLY A 113 1.00 7.53 0.49
CA GLY A 113 0.38 8.14 1.66
C GLY A 113 -0.33 9.45 1.30
N GLU A 114 0.19 10.57 1.79
CA GLU A 114 -0.33 11.91 1.52
C GLU A 114 0.45 12.67 0.42
N ASP A 115 1.56 12.12 -0.05
CA ASP A 115 2.39 12.72 -1.10
C ASP A 115 1.85 12.35 -2.48
N ASP A 116 1.72 13.34 -3.36
CA ASP A 116 1.27 13.19 -4.75
C ASP A 116 2.36 13.60 -5.72
N VAL A 117 2.51 12.83 -6.80
CA VAL A 117 3.41 13.14 -7.90
C VAL A 117 2.77 12.81 -9.24
N ALA A 118 3.01 13.65 -10.24
CA ALA A 118 2.53 13.45 -11.60
C ALA A 118 3.59 13.81 -12.63
N GLY A 119 3.59 13.07 -13.73
CA GLY A 119 4.49 13.25 -14.88
C GLY A 119 3.96 12.50 -16.10
N ASP A 120 4.82 12.26 -17.08
CA ASP A 120 4.49 11.40 -18.23
C ASP A 120 4.90 9.94 -17.98
N TYR A 121 5.96 9.76 -17.22
CA TYR A 121 6.47 8.46 -16.83
C TYR A 121 6.82 8.44 -15.33
N ILE A 122 6.44 7.37 -14.66
CA ILE A 122 6.81 7.09 -13.27
C ILE A 122 7.31 5.66 -13.17
N SER A 123 8.44 5.46 -12.50
CA SER A 123 8.98 4.16 -12.15
C SER A 123 9.12 4.04 -10.64
N TYR A 124 8.61 2.97 -10.08
CA TYR A 124 8.73 2.61 -8.68
C TYR A 124 9.33 1.20 -8.55
N ASP A 125 10.43 1.09 -7.84
CA ASP A 125 11.09 -0.15 -7.47
C ASP A 125 10.79 -0.42 -6.00
N ALA A 126 10.00 -1.44 -5.74
CA ALA A 126 9.53 -1.74 -4.39
C ALA A 126 10.61 -2.37 -3.51
N LEU A 127 11.66 -2.99 -4.10
CA LEU A 127 12.77 -3.59 -3.33
C LEU A 127 13.70 -2.54 -2.74
N THR A 128 13.96 -1.48 -3.52
CA THR A 128 14.89 -0.41 -3.16
C THR A 128 14.18 0.85 -2.68
N GLU A 129 12.85 0.89 -2.81
CA GLU A 129 12.01 2.08 -2.63
C GLU A 129 12.43 3.25 -3.55
N PHE A 130 13.15 2.94 -4.63
CA PHE A 130 13.60 3.95 -5.58
C PHE A 130 12.44 4.40 -6.46
N PHE A 131 12.33 5.69 -6.62
CA PHE A 131 11.25 6.34 -7.31
C PHE A 131 11.80 7.37 -8.30
N GLN A 132 11.35 7.32 -9.55
CA GLN A 132 11.73 8.25 -10.60
C GLN A 132 10.50 8.77 -11.33
N VAL A 133 10.48 10.06 -11.61
CA VAL A 133 9.43 10.73 -12.40
C VAL A 133 10.04 11.52 -13.54
N ILE A 134 9.47 11.41 -14.71
CA ILE A 134 9.88 12.14 -15.90
C ILE A 134 8.68 12.89 -16.46
N GLY A 135 8.88 14.16 -16.75
CA GLY A 135 7.89 14.97 -17.48
C GLY A 135 7.96 14.68 -18.98
N GLY A 136 6.83 14.78 -19.67
CA GLY A 136 6.74 14.51 -21.11
C GLY A 136 6.89 15.75 -22.01
N GLY A 137 7.13 16.92 -21.42
CA GLY A 137 7.16 18.17 -22.16
C GLY A 137 5.85 18.42 -22.91
N ALA A 138 5.92 18.96 -24.10
CA ALA A 138 4.73 19.29 -24.91
C ALA A 138 3.80 18.09 -25.20
N LYS A 139 4.33 16.84 -25.20
CA LYS A 139 3.54 15.62 -25.43
C LYS A 139 2.64 15.26 -24.24
N ALA A 140 3.03 15.64 -23.03
CA ALA A 140 2.27 15.42 -21.81
C ALA A 140 1.57 16.71 -21.30
N ALA A 141 1.46 17.70 -22.17
CA ALA A 141 0.79 18.96 -21.86
C ALA A 141 -0.71 18.73 -21.60
N THR A 142 -1.21 19.31 -20.54
CA THR A 142 -2.63 19.33 -20.19
C THR A 142 -3.07 20.77 -19.90
N ALA A 143 -4.38 21.01 -19.84
CA ALA A 143 -4.89 22.33 -19.47
C ALA A 143 -4.31 22.86 -18.13
N ASN A 144 -4.07 21.95 -17.18
CA ASN A 144 -3.52 22.28 -15.87
C ASN A 144 -1.99 22.16 -15.78
N ASN A 145 -1.33 21.66 -16.83
CA ASN A 145 0.12 21.51 -16.93
C ASN A 145 0.57 21.69 -18.38
N PRO A 146 0.52 22.94 -18.90
CA PRO A 146 0.77 23.20 -20.34
C PRO A 146 2.20 22.90 -20.81
N GLU A 147 3.15 22.84 -19.88
CA GLU A 147 4.54 22.50 -20.20
C GLU A 147 4.84 21.00 -20.04
N GLY A 148 3.86 20.19 -19.57
CA GLY A 148 4.06 18.76 -19.33
C GLY A 148 5.18 18.45 -18.32
N ARG A 149 5.39 19.33 -17.33
CA ARG A 149 6.44 19.19 -16.30
C ARG A 149 6.01 18.22 -15.20
N VAL A 150 7.00 17.69 -14.50
CA VAL A 150 6.76 16.95 -13.24
C VAL A 150 6.13 17.88 -12.22
N ARG A 151 5.07 17.41 -11.57
CA ARG A 151 4.43 18.10 -10.44
C ARG A 151 4.50 17.20 -9.21
N THR A 152 4.92 17.77 -8.10
CA THR A 152 5.02 17.04 -6.83
C THR A 152 4.40 17.89 -5.73
N VAL A 153 3.56 17.28 -4.91
CA VAL A 153 3.04 17.85 -3.67
C VAL A 153 3.52 16.98 -2.53
N LEU A 154 4.37 17.54 -1.68
CA LEU A 154 4.89 16.88 -0.49
C LEU A 154 4.19 17.43 0.74
N GLN A 155 3.58 16.57 1.53
CA GLN A 155 2.93 17.00 2.76
C GLN A 155 3.96 17.16 3.89
N PRO A 156 3.85 18.21 4.72
CA PRO A 156 4.68 18.33 5.89
C PRO A 156 4.43 17.13 6.82
N LYS A 157 5.49 16.40 7.16
CA LYS A 157 5.39 15.37 8.19
C LYS A 157 5.07 16.07 9.51
N THR A 158 3.82 16.01 9.95
CA THR A 158 3.45 16.44 11.29
C THR A 158 4.25 15.58 12.27
N LYS A 159 5.20 16.22 12.99
CA LYS A 159 5.76 15.60 14.20
C LYS A 159 4.56 15.20 15.04
N ALA A 160 4.43 13.91 15.34
CA ALA A 160 3.45 13.46 16.31
C ALA A 160 3.58 14.37 17.53
N THR A 161 2.57 15.17 17.80
CA THR A 161 2.50 15.96 19.02
C THR A 161 2.62 14.95 20.14
N PRO A 162 3.59 15.06 21.08
CA PRO A 162 3.64 14.17 22.21
C PRO A 162 2.27 14.21 22.87
N VAL A 163 1.58 13.09 22.92
CA VAL A 163 0.35 12.97 23.71
C VAL A 163 0.76 13.37 25.14
N PRO A 164 0.18 14.41 25.73
CA PRO A 164 0.48 14.76 27.11
C PRO A 164 0.28 13.49 27.94
N PRO A 165 1.18 13.16 28.88
CA PRO A 165 0.99 12.00 29.73
C PRO A 165 -0.39 12.13 30.35
N ALA A 166 -1.22 11.10 30.18
CA ALA A 166 -2.55 11.06 30.79
C ALA A 166 -2.38 11.36 32.27
N SER A 167 -2.98 12.45 32.74
CA SER A 167 -3.00 12.78 34.15
C SER A 167 -3.49 11.54 34.90
N PRO A 168 -2.83 11.12 35.99
CA PRO A 168 -3.29 9.97 36.75
C PRO A 168 -4.71 10.25 37.19
N GLN A 169 -5.66 9.53 36.65
CA GLN A 169 -7.02 9.53 37.16
C GLN A 169 -6.95 9.00 38.59
N SER A 170 -7.19 9.87 39.57
CA SER A 170 -7.35 9.48 40.93
C SER A 170 -8.53 8.51 41.01
N LEU A 171 -8.23 7.23 41.27
CA LEU A 171 -9.25 6.25 41.56
C LEU A 171 -9.97 6.71 42.86
N PRO A 172 -11.29 6.83 42.89
CA PRO A 172 -11.98 7.11 44.12
C PRO A 172 -11.78 5.92 45.09
N LEU A 173 -11.04 6.13 46.16
CA LEU A 173 -10.95 5.19 47.25
C LEU A 173 -12.34 5.11 47.87
N LYS A 174 -13.03 3.99 47.63
CA LYS A 174 -14.26 3.65 48.31
C LYS A 174 -13.90 3.36 49.78
N ALA A 175 -14.36 4.22 50.69
CA ALA A 175 -14.21 3.98 52.15
C ALA A 175 -14.79 2.61 52.50
N ALA A 176 -13.99 1.78 53.15
CA ALA A 176 -14.46 0.51 53.71
C ALA A 176 -15.29 0.83 54.97
N GLU A 177 -16.59 0.78 54.83
CA GLU A 177 -17.49 0.70 56.01
C GLU A 177 -17.41 -0.72 56.57
N GLY A 178 -17.12 -0.81 57.88
CA GLY A 178 -17.31 -2.02 58.65
C GLY A 178 -16.06 -2.63 59.27
N LEU A 179 -15.40 -1.91 60.15
CA LEU A 179 -14.63 -2.54 61.24
C LEU A 179 -15.37 -2.31 62.51
N SER A 180 -16.19 -3.29 62.92
CA SER A 180 -16.79 -3.35 64.25
C SER A 180 -15.72 -3.52 65.31
N ALA A 181 -15.74 -2.67 66.35
CA ALA A 181 -14.86 -2.74 67.49
C ALA A 181 -15.07 -4.03 68.25
N PRO A 182 -14.02 -4.59 68.89
CA PRO A 182 -14.18 -5.77 69.79
C PRO A 182 -15.00 -5.41 71.03
N ARG A 183 -15.95 -6.26 71.35
CA ARG A 183 -16.71 -6.21 72.64
C ARG A 183 -15.78 -6.54 73.78
N GLU A 184 -15.61 -5.59 74.68
CA GLU A 184 -15.05 -5.86 75.99
C GLU A 184 -16.02 -6.70 76.82
N THR A 185 -15.56 -7.82 77.38
CA THR A 185 -16.26 -8.61 78.37
C THR A 185 -15.95 -8.06 79.73
N PRO A 186 -16.93 -7.83 80.58
CA PRO A 186 -16.67 -7.36 81.93
C PRO A 186 -16.12 -8.49 82.84
N VAL A 187 -14.97 -8.23 83.43
CA VAL A 187 -14.40 -9.08 84.51
C VAL A 187 -15.05 -8.71 85.78
N THR A 188 -15.73 -9.68 86.44
CA THR A 188 -16.29 -9.55 87.79
C THR A 188 -15.21 -9.87 88.84
N PRO A 189 -14.99 -9.06 89.87
CA PRO A 189 -14.01 -9.35 90.90
C PRO A 189 -14.61 -10.26 91.96
N ARG A 190 -13.73 -11.10 92.48
CA ARG A 190 -13.88 -11.72 93.75
C ARG A 190 -12.59 -11.61 94.56
#